data_be5b2f6aca75edab669c86a14bcbee5b
#
_entry.id   be5b2f6aca75edab669c86a14bcbee5b
#
_cell.length_a   1.000
_cell.length_b   1.000
_cell.length_c   1.000
_cell.angle_alpha   90.00
_cell.angle_beta   90.00
_cell.angle_gamma   90.00
#
_symmetry.space_group_name_H-M   'P 1'
#
loop_
_entity.id
_entity.type
_entity.pdbx_description
1 polymer ?
#
loop_
_entity_poly.entity_id
_entity_poly.type
_entity_poly.pdbx_seq_one_letter_code
_entity_poly.pdbx_strand_id
1 'polypeptide(L)'
;MSLPAVAVCIPARNEAATIGNIVTEVAELVEQGVVADLVVVDDNSSDATGAIAREAGARVVRSGAGPGKGQALQQAVAATDADVLVFLDADVVNFSAGYVTALTATLLADPARKLVKASYRRPLNGQPEEGGRVTELVARPLLAQLFPELATISQPLAGECALTRDLAERVDFDDGYGIEIGLLIDTHLAYGRNAIAEVELVGERIHRNRPLRELTVHAREVLAAVLARAGTAMPELAELRSGP
;
A
#
# COMPACT_ATOMS: atom_id res chain seq x y z
N MET A 1 -17.73 24.18 0.06
CA MET A 1 -17.22 22.97 -0.60
C MET A 1 -17.40 21.83 0.36
N SER A 2 -17.97 20.70 -0.05
CA SER A 2 -18.00 19.49 0.77
C SER A 2 -16.59 18.96 0.95
N LEU A 3 -16.30 18.34 2.11
CA LEU A 3 -15.04 17.63 2.32
C LEU A 3 -14.97 16.46 1.32
N PRO A 4 -13.77 16.10 0.82
CA PRO A 4 -13.62 14.96 -0.06
C PRO A 4 -14.01 13.66 0.65
N ALA A 5 -14.71 12.79 -0.06
CA ALA A 5 -15.09 11.48 0.46
C ALA A 5 -13.85 10.58 0.58
N VAL A 6 -13.70 9.90 1.71
CA VAL A 6 -12.58 9.00 2.01
C VAL A 6 -13.07 7.56 2.03
N ALA A 7 -12.42 6.67 1.29
CA ALA A 7 -12.63 5.22 1.41
C ALA A 7 -11.39 4.52 1.94
N VAL A 8 -11.61 3.55 2.81
CA VAL A 8 -10.56 2.63 3.27
C VAL A 8 -10.68 1.32 2.51
N CYS A 9 -9.58 0.87 1.91
CA CYS A 9 -9.46 -0.30 1.06
C CYS A 9 -8.45 -1.30 1.66
N ILE A 10 -8.90 -2.50 1.98
CA ILE A 10 -8.11 -3.53 2.66
C ILE A 10 -8.09 -4.81 1.83
N PRO A 11 -7.00 -5.12 1.11
CA PRO A 11 -6.82 -6.42 0.51
C PRO A 11 -6.49 -7.45 1.60
N ALA A 12 -7.21 -8.55 1.67
CA ALA A 12 -7.06 -9.55 2.73
C ALA A 12 -7.03 -10.97 2.17
N ARG A 13 -6.04 -11.76 2.59
CA ARG A 13 -5.95 -13.17 2.27
C ARG A 13 -5.44 -14.00 3.43
N ASN A 14 -6.32 -14.83 4.03
CA ASN A 14 -5.99 -15.65 5.19
C ASN A 14 -5.49 -14.83 6.39
N GLU A 15 -6.22 -13.76 6.72
CA GLU A 15 -5.92 -12.84 7.81
C GLU A 15 -7.05 -12.82 8.86
N ALA A 16 -7.70 -13.97 9.10
CA ALA A 16 -8.78 -14.10 10.09
C ALA A 16 -8.38 -13.67 11.51
N ALA A 17 -7.08 -13.73 11.84
CA ALA A 17 -6.57 -13.37 13.16
C ALA A 17 -6.52 -11.84 13.41
N THR A 18 -6.44 -11.03 12.38
CA THR A 18 -6.17 -9.58 12.49
C THR A 18 -7.27 -8.72 11.89
N ILE A 19 -7.93 -9.19 10.83
CA ILE A 19 -8.87 -8.40 10.05
C ILE A 19 -10.03 -7.83 10.88
N GLY A 20 -10.54 -8.60 11.87
CA GLY A 20 -11.66 -8.17 12.71
C GLY A 20 -11.34 -6.90 13.49
N ASN A 21 -10.18 -6.84 14.14
CA ASN A 21 -9.76 -5.65 14.88
C ASN A 21 -9.58 -4.43 13.98
N ILE A 22 -8.92 -4.61 12.82
CA ILE A 22 -8.68 -3.52 11.87
C ILE A 22 -10.01 -2.94 11.37
N VAL A 23 -10.94 -3.81 10.97
CA VAL A 23 -12.26 -3.40 10.47
C VAL A 23 -13.06 -2.69 11.55
N THR A 24 -13.07 -3.20 12.80
CA THR A 24 -13.78 -2.56 13.91
C THR A 24 -13.28 -1.15 14.17
N GLU A 25 -11.97 -0.95 14.25
CA GLU A 25 -11.35 0.37 14.42
C GLU A 25 -11.71 1.36 13.28
N VAL A 26 -11.76 0.89 12.04
CA VAL A 26 -12.13 1.74 10.89
C VAL A 26 -13.64 1.97 10.84
N ALA A 27 -14.47 1.01 11.24
CA ALA A 27 -15.93 1.15 11.29
C ALA A 27 -16.36 2.28 12.23
N GLU A 28 -15.63 2.51 13.33
CA GLU A 28 -15.86 3.67 14.20
C GLU A 28 -15.67 5.01 13.45
N LEU A 29 -14.71 5.08 12.52
CA LEU A 29 -14.51 6.27 11.68
C LEU A 29 -15.64 6.44 10.64
N VAL A 30 -16.24 5.33 10.19
CA VAL A 30 -17.44 5.38 9.33
C VAL A 30 -18.63 5.93 10.11
N GLU A 31 -18.86 5.46 11.33
CA GLU A 31 -19.92 5.97 12.20
C GLU A 31 -19.76 7.46 12.55
N GLN A 32 -18.52 7.93 12.68
CA GLN A 32 -18.18 9.34 12.91
C GLN A 32 -18.27 10.20 11.62
N GLY A 33 -18.51 9.60 10.45
CA GLY A 33 -18.55 10.30 9.17
C GLY A 33 -17.18 10.78 8.64
N VAL A 34 -16.09 10.28 9.21
CA VAL A 34 -14.70 10.57 8.75
C VAL A 34 -14.36 9.73 7.53
N VAL A 35 -14.81 8.49 7.49
CA VAL A 35 -14.68 7.55 6.37
C VAL A 35 -16.07 7.34 5.75
N ALA A 36 -16.18 7.48 4.43
CA ALA A 36 -17.43 7.31 3.70
C ALA A 36 -17.69 5.84 3.31
N ASP A 37 -16.63 5.05 3.11
CA ASP A 37 -16.74 3.65 2.68
C ASP A 37 -15.58 2.81 3.22
N LEU A 38 -15.88 1.60 3.67
CA LEU A 38 -14.91 0.61 4.15
C LEU A 38 -15.03 -0.67 3.32
N VAL A 39 -14.08 -0.89 2.44
CA VAL A 39 -14.05 -2.02 1.50
C VAL A 39 -12.96 -3.01 1.88
N VAL A 40 -13.34 -4.24 2.15
CA VAL A 40 -12.40 -5.36 2.27
C VAL A 40 -12.52 -6.22 1.02
N VAL A 41 -11.41 -6.44 0.32
CA VAL A 41 -11.35 -7.41 -0.79
C VAL A 41 -10.78 -8.72 -0.28
N ASP A 42 -11.65 -9.72 -0.16
CA ASP A 42 -11.25 -11.10 0.18
C ASP A 42 -10.63 -11.77 -1.04
N ASP A 43 -9.30 -11.84 -1.06
CA ASP A 43 -8.52 -12.42 -2.14
C ASP A 43 -8.46 -13.96 -2.03
N ASN A 44 -9.64 -14.57 -2.16
CA ASN A 44 -9.82 -16.03 -2.13
C ASN A 44 -9.25 -16.68 -0.85
N SER A 45 -9.57 -16.13 0.32
CA SER A 45 -9.21 -16.74 1.60
C SER A 45 -9.82 -18.14 1.76
N SER A 46 -9.05 -19.04 2.36
CA SER A 46 -9.49 -20.38 2.75
C SER A 46 -9.96 -20.46 4.20
N ASP A 47 -9.78 -19.39 4.98
CA ASP A 47 -10.21 -19.23 6.36
C ASP A 47 -11.46 -18.32 6.47
N ALA A 48 -11.80 -17.90 7.69
CA ALA A 48 -12.97 -17.06 7.96
C ALA A 48 -12.76 -15.56 7.70
N THR A 49 -11.68 -15.13 7.03
CA THR A 49 -11.32 -13.71 6.82
C THR A 49 -12.50 -12.87 6.33
N GLY A 50 -13.13 -13.26 5.22
CA GLY A 50 -14.24 -12.50 4.64
C GLY A 50 -15.50 -12.48 5.50
N ALA A 51 -15.78 -13.54 6.28
CA ALA A 51 -16.89 -13.58 7.22
C ALA A 51 -16.66 -12.63 8.39
N ILE A 52 -15.48 -12.69 9.01
CA ILE A 52 -15.08 -11.83 10.14
C ILE A 52 -15.10 -10.34 9.72
N ALA A 53 -14.57 -10.01 8.55
CA ALA A 53 -14.60 -8.64 8.05
C ALA A 53 -16.02 -8.10 7.88
N ARG A 54 -16.94 -8.93 7.37
CA ARG A 54 -18.35 -8.54 7.21
C ARG A 54 -19.06 -8.35 8.55
N GLU A 55 -18.85 -9.26 9.50
CA GLU A 55 -19.41 -9.17 10.86
C GLU A 55 -18.90 -7.93 11.59
N ALA A 56 -17.66 -7.52 11.35
CA ALA A 56 -17.07 -6.32 11.94
C ALA A 56 -17.53 -5.00 11.25
N GLY A 57 -18.30 -5.05 10.16
CA GLY A 57 -18.93 -3.89 9.55
C GLY A 57 -18.37 -3.48 8.18
N ALA A 58 -17.44 -4.23 7.58
CA ALA A 58 -16.93 -3.91 6.25
C ALA A 58 -17.87 -4.36 5.13
N ARG A 59 -17.88 -3.62 4.04
CA ARG A 59 -18.38 -4.09 2.76
C ARG A 59 -17.35 -5.03 2.13
N VAL A 60 -17.66 -6.31 2.06
CA VAL A 60 -16.74 -7.34 1.58
C VAL A 60 -17.01 -7.65 0.11
N VAL A 61 -15.98 -7.46 -0.72
CA VAL A 61 -15.94 -7.85 -2.13
C VAL A 61 -15.07 -9.10 -2.25
N ARG A 62 -15.54 -10.11 -2.98
CA ARG A 62 -14.72 -11.29 -3.26
C ARG A 62 -13.91 -11.08 -4.53
N SER A 63 -12.62 -11.39 -4.50
CA SER A 63 -11.77 -11.26 -5.68
C SER A 63 -12.26 -12.21 -6.80
N GLY A 64 -12.56 -11.64 -7.96
CA GLY A 64 -12.92 -12.38 -9.17
C GLY A 64 -11.72 -12.60 -10.10
N ALA A 65 -10.62 -11.87 -9.89
CA ALA A 65 -9.36 -12.01 -10.62
C ALA A 65 -8.47 -13.09 -9.98
N GLY A 66 -7.34 -13.39 -10.59
CA GLY A 66 -6.32 -14.25 -9.98
C GLY A 66 -5.81 -13.66 -8.64
N PRO A 67 -5.11 -14.46 -7.81
CA PRO A 67 -4.60 -13.99 -6.53
C PRO A 67 -3.52 -12.93 -6.70
N GLY A 68 -3.59 -11.85 -5.92
CA GLY A 68 -2.56 -10.83 -5.90
C GLY A 68 -3.00 -9.54 -5.21
N LYS A 69 -2.08 -8.93 -4.44
CA LYS A 69 -2.38 -7.73 -3.66
C LYS A 69 -2.81 -6.56 -4.55
N GLY A 70 -2.11 -6.33 -5.65
CA GLY A 70 -2.42 -5.23 -6.57
C GLY A 70 -3.79 -5.40 -7.22
N GLN A 71 -4.14 -6.60 -7.68
CA GLN A 71 -5.46 -6.90 -8.23
C GLN A 71 -6.58 -6.70 -7.20
N ALA A 72 -6.36 -7.11 -5.95
CA ALA A 72 -7.33 -6.88 -4.88
C ALA A 72 -7.50 -5.38 -4.59
N LEU A 73 -6.42 -4.59 -4.59
CA LEU A 73 -6.49 -3.14 -4.45
C LEU A 73 -7.21 -2.48 -5.63
N GLN A 74 -6.93 -2.90 -6.86
CA GLN A 74 -7.64 -2.40 -8.04
C GLN A 74 -9.14 -2.66 -7.95
N GLN A 75 -9.56 -3.83 -7.47
CA GLN A 75 -10.97 -4.14 -7.23
C GLN A 75 -11.57 -3.29 -6.11
N ALA A 76 -10.82 -3.01 -5.04
CA ALA A 76 -11.27 -2.10 -4.00
C ALA A 76 -11.50 -0.68 -4.53
N VAL A 77 -10.59 -0.17 -5.36
CA VAL A 77 -10.72 1.13 -6.05
C VAL A 77 -11.97 1.17 -6.92
N ALA A 78 -12.21 0.11 -7.71
CA ALA A 78 -13.39 0.01 -8.58
C ALA A 78 -14.70 -0.15 -7.80
N ALA A 79 -14.64 -0.57 -6.54
CA ALA A 79 -15.82 -0.77 -5.71
C ALA A 79 -16.31 0.51 -5.01
N THR A 80 -15.60 1.63 -5.05
CA THR A 80 -15.97 2.88 -4.37
C THR A 80 -15.79 4.08 -5.29
N ASP A 81 -16.55 5.15 -5.07
CA ASP A 81 -16.44 6.42 -5.80
C ASP A 81 -15.77 7.53 -4.96
N ALA A 82 -15.11 7.19 -3.83
CA ALA A 82 -14.50 8.15 -2.95
C ALA A 82 -13.35 8.92 -3.63
N ASP A 83 -13.16 10.19 -3.25
CA ASP A 83 -12.12 11.09 -3.79
C ASP A 83 -10.71 10.74 -3.30
N VAL A 84 -10.64 10.18 -2.09
CA VAL A 84 -9.41 9.77 -1.40
C VAL A 84 -9.52 8.29 -1.05
N LEU A 85 -8.47 7.56 -1.35
CA LEU A 85 -8.34 6.14 -1.07
C LEU A 85 -7.25 5.93 -0.03
N VAL A 86 -7.55 5.20 1.04
CA VAL A 86 -6.56 4.79 2.05
C VAL A 86 -6.38 3.29 1.94
N PHE A 87 -5.18 2.86 1.59
CA PHE A 87 -4.82 1.43 1.56
C PHE A 87 -4.25 1.02 2.92
N LEU A 88 -4.68 -0.13 3.43
CA LEU A 88 -4.19 -0.72 4.68
C LEU A 88 -3.87 -2.20 4.47
N ASP A 89 -2.82 -2.68 5.12
CA ASP A 89 -2.52 -4.11 5.20
C ASP A 89 -3.44 -4.80 6.22
N ALA A 90 -3.88 -6.02 5.90
CA ALA A 90 -4.77 -6.82 6.75
C ALA A 90 -4.04 -7.59 7.87
N ASP A 91 -2.70 -7.61 7.89
CA ASP A 91 -1.86 -8.41 8.81
C ASP A 91 -1.28 -7.60 9.99
N VAL A 92 -1.75 -6.36 10.20
CA VAL A 92 -1.28 -5.48 11.28
C VAL A 92 -1.91 -5.90 12.61
N VAL A 93 -1.09 -6.27 13.59
CA VAL A 93 -1.55 -6.76 14.91
C VAL A 93 -1.98 -5.61 15.82
N ASN A 94 -1.23 -4.51 15.80
CA ASN A 94 -1.42 -3.33 16.66
C ASN A 94 -1.94 -2.13 15.87
N PHE A 95 -2.94 -2.36 15.01
CA PHE A 95 -3.57 -1.32 14.22
C PHE A 95 -4.26 -0.28 15.10
N SER A 96 -4.30 0.95 14.60
CA SER A 96 -5.06 2.04 15.20
C SER A 96 -5.75 2.87 14.11
N ALA A 97 -6.99 3.28 14.34
CA ALA A 97 -7.74 4.20 13.47
C ALA A 97 -6.99 5.52 13.21
N GLY A 98 -6.07 5.90 14.10
CA GLY A 98 -5.15 7.03 13.92
C GLY A 98 -4.30 6.96 12.66
N TYR A 99 -4.07 5.76 12.10
CA TYR A 99 -3.35 5.61 10.82
C TYR A 99 -4.13 6.23 9.66
N VAL A 100 -5.44 5.97 9.60
CA VAL A 100 -6.33 6.52 8.55
C VAL A 100 -6.35 8.05 8.63
N THR A 101 -6.56 8.59 9.83
CA THR A 101 -6.66 10.05 10.01
C THR A 101 -5.34 10.76 9.73
N ALA A 102 -4.19 10.20 10.13
CA ALA A 102 -2.88 10.78 9.87
C ALA A 102 -2.55 10.80 8.36
N LEU A 103 -2.78 9.69 7.66
CA LEU A 103 -2.58 9.58 6.21
C LEU A 103 -3.47 10.56 5.45
N THR A 104 -4.77 10.58 5.77
CA THR A 104 -5.75 11.45 5.12
C THR A 104 -5.47 12.93 5.37
N ALA A 105 -5.23 13.32 6.63
CA ALA A 105 -4.92 14.70 6.97
C ALA A 105 -3.64 15.19 6.27
N THR A 106 -2.61 14.35 6.20
CA THR A 106 -1.38 14.68 5.49
C THR A 106 -1.62 14.86 4.00
N LEU A 107 -2.43 14.00 3.35
CA LEU A 107 -2.76 14.14 1.93
C LEU A 107 -3.51 15.43 1.65
N LEU A 108 -4.53 15.72 2.44
CA LEU A 108 -5.43 16.86 2.24
C LEU A 108 -4.82 18.22 2.64
N ALA A 109 -3.72 18.23 3.39
CA ALA A 109 -3.04 19.46 3.80
C ALA A 109 -2.42 20.23 2.63
N ASP A 110 -2.20 19.60 1.48
CA ASP A 110 -1.61 20.22 0.30
C ASP A 110 -2.22 19.62 -0.98
N PRO A 111 -2.93 20.41 -1.80
CA PRO A 111 -3.55 19.94 -3.05
C PRO A 111 -2.57 19.38 -4.10
N ALA A 112 -1.28 19.71 -3.99
CA ALA A 112 -0.25 19.17 -4.87
C ALA A 112 0.08 17.72 -4.55
N ARG A 113 -0.23 17.23 -3.35
CA ARG A 113 0.02 15.85 -2.93
C ARG A 113 -0.92 14.88 -3.61
N LYS A 114 -0.36 13.80 -4.09
CA LYS A 114 -1.08 12.72 -4.74
C LYS A 114 -0.97 11.40 -3.99
N LEU A 115 0.16 11.21 -3.29
CA LEU A 115 0.47 10.02 -2.51
C LEU A 115 1.08 10.40 -1.17
N VAL A 116 0.59 9.79 -0.09
CA VAL A 116 1.20 9.82 1.24
C VAL A 116 1.53 8.40 1.65
N LYS A 117 2.80 8.12 1.93
CA LYS A 117 3.27 6.83 2.42
C LYS A 117 3.39 6.87 3.94
N ALA A 118 3.02 5.78 4.60
CA ALA A 118 3.31 5.61 6.02
C ALA A 118 4.80 5.39 6.25
N SER A 119 5.30 5.95 7.35
CA SER A 119 6.62 5.68 7.91
C SER A 119 6.45 5.16 9.34
N TYR A 120 7.18 4.11 9.70
CA TYR A 120 7.11 3.48 11.01
C TYR A 120 8.35 2.61 11.26
N ARG A 121 8.62 2.33 12.54
CA ARG A 121 9.70 1.41 12.92
C ARG A 121 9.26 -0.03 12.69
N ARG A 122 10.19 -0.85 12.19
CA ARG A 122 9.99 -2.29 11.96
C ARG A 122 11.00 -3.09 12.77
N PRO A 123 10.72 -3.39 14.03
CA PRO A 123 11.63 -4.21 14.82
C PRO A 123 11.64 -5.67 14.32
N LEU A 124 12.80 -6.30 14.39
CA LEU A 124 12.98 -7.72 14.16
C LEU A 124 13.87 -8.31 15.27
N ASN A 125 13.40 -9.37 15.93
CA ASN A 125 14.14 -10.06 16.99
C ASN A 125 14.64 -9.12 18.11
N GLY A 126 13.87 -8.09 18.44
CA GLY A 126 14.25 -7.09 19.46
C GLY A 126 15.23 -6.01 18.98
N GLN A 127 15.61 -6.02 17.70
CA GLN A 127 16.39 -4.95 17.09
C GLN A 127 15.45 -3.99 16.37
N PRO A 128 15.51 -2.68 16.68
CA PRO A 128 14.48 -1.73 16.23
C PRO A 128 14.46 -1.45 14.73
N GLU A 129 15.53 -1.79 13.99
CA GLU A 129 15.69 -1.43 12.58
C GLU A 129 15.99 -2.61 11.64
N GLU A 130 15.99 -3.85 12.13
CA GLU A 130 16.30 -5.04 11.30
C GLU A 130 15.10 -5.59 10.50
N GLY A 131 13.92 -5.04 10.69
CA GLY A 131 12.73 -5.37 9.88
C GLY A 131 12.81 -4.77 8.49
N GLY A 132 12.01 -5.29 7.55
CA GLY A 132 11.95 -4.75 6.19
C GLY A 132 13.11 -5.17 5.29
N ARG A 133 13.56 -6.41 5.40
CA ARG A 133 14.71 -6.97 4.63
C ARG A 133 14.63 -6.74 3.12
N VAL A 134 13.44 -6.81 2.50
CA VAL A 134 13.26 -6.50 1.07
C VAL A 134 13.43 -5.01 0.82
N THR A 135 12.98 -4.16 1.73
CA THR A 135 13.21 -2.71 1.66
C THR A 135 14.69 -2.40 1.63
N GLU A 136 15.46 -2.92 2.60
CA GLU A 136 16.87 -2.58 2.77
C GLU A 136 17.76 -3.21 1.69
N LEU A 137 17.49 -4.46 1.29
CA LEU A 137 18.36 -5.22 0.39
C LEU A 137 17.97 -5.11 -1.09
N VAL A 138 16.76 -4.66 -1.41
CA VAL A 138 16.27 -4.58 -2.80
C VAL A 138 15.77 -3.19 -3.13
N ALA A 139 14.73 -2.68 -2.45
CA ALA A 139 14.08 -1.45 -2.84
C ALA A 139 15.01 -0.23 -2.73
N ARG A 140 15.66 -0.02 -1.58
CA ARG A 140 16.58 1.13 -1.37
C ARG A 140 17.75 1.17 -2.35
N PRO A 141 18.52 0.08 -2.57
CA PRO A 141 19.59 0.10 -3.57
C PRO A 141 19.12 0.41 -4.98
N LEU A 142 17.97 -0.14 -5.38
CA LEU A 142 17.40 0.10 -6.71
C LEU A 142 16.92 1.55 -6.87
N LEU A 143 16.22 2.09 -5.88
CA LEU A 143 15.78 3.50 -5.91
C LEU A 143 16.98 4.44 -5.94
N ALA A 144 18.02 4.18 -5.13
CA ALA A 144 19.22 5.02 -5.11
C ALA A 144 19.94 5.07 -6.47
N GLN A 145 19.91 3.97 -7.24
CA GLN A 145 20.55 3.88 -8.53
C GLN A 145 19.69 4.39 -9.69
N LEU A 146 18.39 4.09 -9.67
CA LEU A 146 17.50 4.29 -10.83
C LEU A 146 16.53 5.44 -10.66
N PHE A 147 16.20 5.81 -9.41
CA PHE A 147 15.28 6.90 -9.05
C PHE A 147 15.79 7.66 -7.81
N PRO A 148 16.94 8.34 -7.92
CA PRO A 148 17.64 8.92 -6.75
C PRO A 148 16.79 9.92 -5.96
N GLU A 149 15.83 10.61 -6.58
CA GLU A 149 14.91 11.51 -5.88
C GLU A 149 13.96 10.78 -4.92
N LEU A 150 13.75 9.47 -5.11
CA LEU A 150 12.96 8.62 -4.22
C LEU A 150 13.79 7.91 -3.14
N ALA A 151 15.11 8.00 -3.18
CA ALA A 151 16.00 7.31 -2.23
C ALA A 151 15.82 7.78 -0.78
N THR A 152 15.25 8.98 -0.59
CA THR A 152 14.97 9.56 0.74
C THR A 152 13.69 9.04 1.38
N ILE A 153 12.84 8.30 0.65
CA ILE A 153 11.61 7.71 1.19
C ILE A 153 11.98 6.64 2.23
N SER A 154 11.51 6.81 3.46
CA SER A 154 11.90 5.96 4.59
C SER A 154 11.32 4.55 4.48
N GLN A 155 10.07 4.41 4.04
CA GLN A 155 9.40 3.12 3.88
C GLN A 155 8.77 2.97 2.47
N PRO A 156 9.59 2.78 1.41
CA PRO A 156 9.09 2.70 0.04
C PRO A 156 8.10 1.54 -0.20
N LEU A 157 8.22 0.47 0.58
CA LEU A 157 7.34 -0.71 0.52
C LEU A 157 6.26 -0.71 1.62
N ALA A 158 5.94 0.44 2.25
CA ALA A 158 4.80 0.50 3.16
C ALA A 158 3.50 0.24 2.40
N GLY A 159 2.68 -0.69 2.89
CA GLY A 159 1.36 -0.97 2.34
C GLY A 159 0.33 0.08 2.76
N GLU A 160 0.54 0.68 3.93
CA GLU A 160 -0.31 1.77 4.42
C GLU A 160 0.03 3.07 3.69
N CYS A 161 -0.94 3.56 2.92
CA CYS A 161 -0.81 4.82 2.21
C CYS A 161 -2.18 5.46 1.94
N ALA A 162 -2.18 6.77 1.67
CA ALA A 162 -3.33 7.48 1.14
C ALA A 162 -2.99 8.05 -0.23
N LEU A 163 -3.92 8.00 -1.16
CA LEU A 163 -3.77 8.52 -2.50
C LEU A 163 -5.06 9.17 -3.00
N THR A 164 -4.92 10.07 -3.97
CA THR A 164 -6.06 10.68 -4.65
C THR A 164 -6.64 9.71 -5.69
N ARG A 165 -7.93 9.84 -5.97
CA ARG A 165 -8.60 9.04 -7.01
C ARG A 165 -7.95 9.20 -8.38
N ASP A 166 -7.65 10.44 -8.78
CA ASP A 166 -7.01 10.71 -10.07
C ASP A 166 -5.65 10.02 -10.22
N LEU A 167 -4.89 9.84 -9.14
CA LEU A 167 -3.70 9.00 -9.16
C LEU A 167 -4.05 7.53 -9.35
N ALA A 168 -5.00 6.99 -8.56
CA ALA A 168 -5.39 5.59 -8.64
C ALA A 168 -5.93 5.16 -10.01
N GLU A 169 -6.59 6.08 -10.72
CA GLU A 169 -7.11 5.86 -12.07
C GLU A 169 -6.05 5.99 -13.17
N ARG A 170 -4.90 6.63 -12.85
CA ARG A 170 -3.84 6.91 -13.81
C ARG A 170 -2.73 5.87 -13.82
N VAL A 171 -2.53 5.17 -12.71
CA VAL A 171 -1.43 4.23 -12.56
C VAL A 171 -1.88 2.79 -12.77
N ASP A 172 -1.00 1.97 -13.29
CA ASP A 172 -1.21 0.54 -13.40
C ASP A 172 -0.86 -0.14 -12.06
N PHE A 173 -1.75 -0.99 -11.58
CA PHE A 173 -1.52 -1.78 -10.38
C PHE A 173 -0.76 -3.06 -10.74
N ASP A 174 0.46 -3.19 -10.25
CA ASP A 174 1.22 -4.43 -10.37
C ASP A 174 0.49 -5.59 -9.66
N ASP A 175 0.49 -6.77 -10.26
CA ASP A 175 -0.32 -7.90 -9.78
C ASP A 175 0.01 -8.40 -8.36
N GLY A 176 1.25 -8.24 -7.91
CA GLY A 176 1.74 -8.79 -6.65
C GLY A 176 2.26 -7.72 -5.68
N TYR A 177 3.38 -8.05 -5.03
CA TYR A 177 4.09 -7.16 -4.08
C TYR A 177 4.96 -6.09 -4.76
N GLY A 178 4.84 -5.92 -6.07
CA GLY A 178 5.39 -4.79 -6.80
C GLY A 178 4.57 -3.51 -6.66
N ILE A 179 3.32 -3.64 -6.22
CA ILE A 179 2.36 -2.52 -6.19
C ILE A 179 2.83 -1.32 -5.36
N GLU A 180 3.44 -1.51 -4.19
CA GLU A 180 3.87 -0.41 -3.34
C GLU A 180 4.98 0.42 -3.96
N ILE A 181 5.98 -0.24 -4.57
CA ILE A 181 7.09 0.44 -5.23
C ILE A 181 6.67 0.99 -6.58
N GLY A 182 5.79 0.27 -7.29
CA GLY A 182 5.21 0.71 -8.55
C GLY A 182 4.44 2.01 -8.39
N LEU A 183 3.50 2.05 -7.45
CA LEU A 183 2.72 3.24 -7.12
C LEU A 183 3.62 4.44 -6.76
N LEU A 184 4.69 4.22 -5.99
CA LEU A 184 5.64 5.25 -5.62
C LEU A 184 6.35 5.83 -6.85
N ILE A 185 6.88 4.96 -7.72
CA ILE A 185 7.62 5.38 -8.93
C ILE A 185 6.67 6.04 -9.92
N ASP A 186 5.49 5.47 -10.17
CA ASP A 186 4.52 6.02 -11.11
C ASP A 186 4.01 7.40 -10.66
N THR A 187 3.82 7.61 -9.35
CA THR A 187 3.49 8.94 -8.81
C THR A 187 4.61 9.94 -9.11
N HIS A 188 5.86 9.55 -8.89
CA HIS A 188 7.01 10.40 -9.18
C HIS A 188 7.11 10.74 -10.66
N LEU A 189 6.98 9.76 -11.54
CA LEU A 189 7.06 9.96 -12.99
C LEU A 189 5.91 10.84 -13.52
N ALA A 190 4.70 10.71 -12.95
CA ALA A 190 3.53 11.45 -13.42
C ALA A 190 3.41 12.86 -12.84
N TYR A 191 3.83 13.08 -11.58
CA TYR A 191 3.57 14.31 -10.84
C TYR A 191 4.82 14.92 -10.17
N GLY A 192 5.97 14.24 -10.24
CA GLY A 192 7.22 14.66 -9.59
C GLY A 192 7.30 14.29 -8.11
N ARG A 193 8.50 14.47 -7.53
CA ARG A 193 8.79 14.11 -6.12
C ARG A 193 7.91 14.86 -5.10
N ASN A 194 7.55 16.11 -5.39
CA ASN A 194 6.77 16.95 -4.49
C ASN A 194 5.31 16.49 -4.31
N ALA A 195 4.81 15.65 -5.21
CA ALA A 195 3.49 15.03 -5.08
C ALA A 195 3.46 13.89 -4.05
N ILE A 196 4.60 13.50 -3.50
CA ILE A 196 4.75 12.41 -2.54
C ILE A 196 5.16 12.97 -1.18
N ALA A 197 4.39 12.62 -0.15
CA ALA A 197 4.72 12.91 1.24
C ALA A 197 4.85 11.61 2.05
N GLU A 198 5.38 11.73 3.26
CA GLU A 198 5.42 10.68 4.26
C GLU A 198 4.79 11.19 5.55
N VAL A 199 4.19 10.28 6.30
CA VAL A 199 3.69 10.55 7.65
C VAL A 199 4.17 9.46 8.59
N GLU A 200 4.78 9.85 9.71
CA GLU A 200 5.18 8.91 10.75
C GLU A 200 3.94 8.45 11.52
N LEU A 201 3.70 7.14 11.48
CA LEU A 201 2.67 6.51 12.30
C LEU A 201 3.26 6.18 13.67
N VAL A 202 2.52 6.57 14.72
CA VAL A 202 3.00 6.43 16.09
C VAL A 202 3.13 4.96 16.48
N GLY A 203 4.31 4.58 16.95
CA GLY A 203 4.61 3.25 17.47
C GLY A 203 5.38 2.35 16.50
N GLU A 204 5.58 1.13 16.94
CA GLU A 204 6.22 0.08 16.14
C GLU A 204 5.13 -0.70 15.40
N ARG A 205 5.34 -0.94 14.10
CA ARG A 205 4.43 -1.79 13.34
C ARG A 205 4.73 -3.26 13.60
N ILE A 206 3.80 -3.95 14.21
CA ILE A 206 3.88 -5.39 14.46
C ILE A 206 3.05 -6.12 13.40
N HIS A 207 3.70 -6.93 12.61
CA HIS A 207 3.10 -7.79 11.60
C HIS A 207 3.72 -9.19 11.64
N ARG A 208 3.09 -10.12 10.92
CA ARG A 208 3.62 -11.48 10.80
C ARG A 208 4.96 -11.49 10.04
N ASN A 209 6.02 -11.99 10.68
CA ASN A 209 7.30 -12.21 10.01
C ASN A 209 7.19 -13.37 9.01
N ARG A 210 7.61 -13.13 7.77
CA ARG A 210 7.61 -14.14 6.71
C ARG A 210 8.97 -14.84 6.63
N PRO A 211 9.01 -16.14 6.36
CA PRO A 211 10.26 -16.87 6.14
C PRO A 211 10.98 -16.36 4.87
N LEU A 212 12.29 -16.54 4.82
CA LEU A 212 13.15 -16.02 3.74
C LEU A 212 12.69 -16.47 2.33
N ARG A 213 12.15 -17.67 2.22
CA ARG A 213 11.65 -18.20 0.92
C ARG A 213 10.50 -17.35 0.36
N GLU A 214 9.59 -16.91 1.21
CA GLU A 214 8.49 -16.04 0.79
C GLU A 214 9.00 -14.65 0.42
N LEU A 215 9.98 -14.12 1.17
CA LEU A 215 10.61 -12.84 0.86
C LEU A 215 11.35 -12.85 -0.48
N THR A 216 11.84 -14.00 -0.95
CA THR A 216 12.45 -14.11 -2.28
C THR A 216 11.44 -13.84 -3.40
N VAL A 217 10.20 -14.27 -3.24
CA VAL A 217 9.12 -13.96 -4.20
C VAL A 217 8.85 -12.46 -4.19
N HIS A 218 8.66 -11.86 -3.00
CA HIS A 218 8.44 -10.41 -2.88
C HIS A 218 9.61 -9.60 -3.47
N ALA A 219 10.84 -9.99 -3.18
CA ALA A 219 12.04 -9.33 -3.70
C ALA A 219 12.08 -9.35 -5.23
N ARG A 220 11.71 -10.48 -5.84
CA ARG A 220 11.64 -10.62 -7.30
C ARG A 220 10.55 -9.73 -7.92
N GLU A 221 9.38 -9.64 -7.30
CA GLU A 221 8.28 -8.80 -7.78
C GLU A 221 8.62 -7.31 -7.65
N VAL A 222 9.21 -6.89 -6.52
CA VAL A 222 9.73 -5.53 -6.34
C VAL A 222 10.80 -5.19 -7.39
N LEU A 223 11.77 -6.09 -7.61
CA LEU A 223 12.80 -5.92 -8.63
C LEU A 223 12.17 -5.75 -10.03
N ALA A 224 11.22 -6.61 -10.39
CA ALA A 224 10.54 -6.57 -11.68
C ALA A 224 9.79 -5.26 -11.89
N ALA A 225 9.05 -4.79 -10.87
CA ALA A 225 8.31 -3.53 -10.91
C ALA A 225 9.22 -2.31 -11.11
N VAL A 226 10.36 -2.27 -10.40
CA VAL A 226 11.35 -1.18 -10.56
C VAL A 226 11.98 -1.21 -11.95
N LEU A 227 12.43 -2.38 -12.42
CA LEU A 227 13.09 -2.50 -13.73
C LEU A 227 12.15 -2.22 -14.90
N ALA A 228 10.86 -2.55 -14.80
CA ALA A 228 9.88 -2.20 -15.82
C ALA A 228 9.79 -0.68 -15.99
N ARG A 229 9.73 0.06 -14.88
CA ARG A 229 9.63 1.53 -14.87
C ARG A 229 10.94 2.22 -15.21
N ALA A 230 12.08 1.65 -14.81
CA ALA A 230 13.39 2.15 -15.20
C ALA A 230 13.61 2.09 -16.72
N GLY A 231 13.16 1.02 -17.40
CA GLY A 231 13.21 0.92 -18.86
C GLY A 231 12.38 1.98 -19.57
N THR A 232 11.32 2.47 -18.96
CA THR A 232 10.51 3.58 -19.49
C THR A 232 11.17 4.94 -19.23
N ALA A 233 11.77 5.12 -18.05
CA ALA A 233 12.42 6.38 -17.64
C ALA A 233 13.81 6.56 -18.25
N MET A 234 14.50 5.47 -18.59
CA MET A 234 15.86 5.40 -19.13
C MET A 234 15.88 4.47 -20.35
N PRO A 235 15.54 4.96 -21.57
CA PRO A 235 15.43 4.15 -22.77
C PRO A 235 16.69 3.33 -23.09
N GLU A 236 17.88 3.83 -22.76
CA GLU A 236 19.15 3.12 -22.89
C GLU A 236 19.23 1.81 -22.10
N LEU A 237 18.49 1.69 -20.99
CA LEU A 237 18.38 0.41 -20.25
C LEU A 237 17.43 -0.57 -20.96
N ALA A 238 16.47 -0.08 -21.71
CA ALA A 238 15.59 -0.94 -22.50
C ALA A 238 16.33 -1.58 -23.68
N GLU A 239 17.26 -0.89 -24.31
CA GLU A 239 18.08 -1.40 -25.42
C GLU A 239 19.01 -2.53 -24.99
N LEU A 240 19.50 -2.53 -23.73
CA LEU A 240 20.31 -3.62 -23.17
C LEU A 240 19.55 -4.95 -23.01
N ARG A 241 18.20 -4.90 -22.98
CA ARG A 241 17.34 -6.09 -22.91
C ARG A 241 17.06 -6.72 -24.28
N SER A 242 17.23 -5.96 -25.36
CA SER A 242 16.99 -6.37 -26.74
C SER A 242 18.28 -6.74 -27.50
N GLY A 243 19.40 -6.90 -26.82
CA GLY A 243 20.66 -7.37 -27.37
C GLY A 243 20.55 -8.77 -27.98
N PRO A 244 21.35 -9.07 -28.97
CA PRO A 244 21.21 -10.20 -29.88
C PRO A 244 21.22 -11.56 -29.21
#